data_998c1954a36b44a6167a03cc9125ae19
#
_entry.id   998c1954a36b44a6167a03cc9125ae19
#
_cell.length_a   1.000
_cell.length_b   1.000
_cell.length_c   1.000
_cell.angle_alpha   90.00
_cell.angle_beta   90.00
_cell.angle_gamma   90.00
#
_symmetry.space_group_name_H-M   'P 1'
#
loop_
_entity.id
_entity.type
_entity.pdbx_description
1 polymer ?
#
loop_
_entity_poly.entity_id
_entity_poly.type
_entity_poly.pdbx_seq_one_letter_code
_entity_poly.pdbx_strand_id
1 'polypeptide(L)'
;ELLCKLQEFFQQPLFNEIYQKIDPHPYMKTVSYEVGYNSEKNEPELYITTQTDGNECYQPEWFFSTAQLNTVALSSFLSRALSLVDIPIDTIVIDDPVGHFDDMNILGFADLVRSILENSRKQIVITTHDETVYQIFRRKLPPENYHSRFIDLTMK
;
A
#
# COMPACT_ATOMS: atom_id res chain seq x y z
N GLU A 1 13.04 -18.71 -15.45
CA GLU A 1 11.65 -19.03 -15.10
C GLU A 1 11.26 -18.48 -13.73
N LEU A 2 12.01 -18.75 -12.64
CA LEU A 2 11.71 -18.24 -11.29
C LEU A 2 11.77 -16.70 -11.24
N LEU A 3 12.81 -16.10 -11.80
CA LEU A 3 12.99 -14.64 -11.83
C LEU A 3 11.83 -13.94 -12.55
N CYS A 4 11.39 -14.46 -13.69
CA CYS A 4 10.24 -13.91 -14.42
C CYS A 4 8.95 -13.96 -13.57
N LYS A 5 8.71 -15.09 -12.89
CA LYS A 5 7.54 -15.22 -12.00
C LYS A 5 7.58 -14.27 -10.81
N LEU A 6 8.77 -14.05 -10.23
CA LEU A 6 8.94 -13.07 -9.15
C LEU A 6 8.68 -11.64 -9.66
N GLN A 7 9.20 -11.30 -10.81
CA GLN A 7 8.96 -9.98 -11.40
C GLN A 7 7.48 -9.75 -11.71
N GLU A 8 6.78 -10.71 -12.33
CA GLU A 8 5.33 -10.65 -12.56
C GLU A 8 4.54 -10.57 -11.26
N PHE A 9 5.00 -11.23 -10.20
CA PHE A 9 4.34 -11.21 -8.90
C PHE A 9 4.38 -9.82 -8.25
N PHE A 10 5.48 -9.10 -8.36
CA PHE A 10 5.66 -7.79 -7.73
C PHE A 10 5.26 -6.62 -8.65
N GLN A 11 5.42 -6.74 -9.97
CA GLN A 11 5.01 -5.72 -10.94
C GLN A 11 3.49 -5.76 -11.18
N GLN A 12 2.72 -5.24 -10.23
CA GLN A 12 1.27 -5.15 -10.38
C GLN A 12 0.88 -3.80 -11.01
N PRO A 13 -0.06 -3.77 -11.97
CA PRO A 13 -0.46 -2.56 -12.66
C PRO A 13 -0.93 -1.43 -11.74
N LEU A 14 -1.65 -1.79 -10.68
CA LEU A 14 -2.21 -0.85 -9.70
C LEU A 14 -1.18 -0.28 -8.71
N PHE A 15 0.04 -0.81 -8.67
CA PHE A 15 1.03 -0.44 -7.64
C PHE A 15 1.30 1.07 -7.63
N ASN A 16 1.68 1.63 -8.77
CA ASN A 16 2.00 3.06 -8.86
C ASN A 16 0.77 3.96 -8.71
N GLU A 17 -0.41 3.50 -9.15
CA GLU A 17 -1.66 4.25 -8.93
C GLU A 17 -1.98 4.38 -7.44
N ILE A 18 -1.82 3.30 -6.69
CA ILE A 18 -2.02 3.28 -5.23
C ILE A 18 -0.98 4.15 -4.54
N TYR A 19 0.30 3.98 -4.88
CA TYR A 19 1.40 4.76 -4.33
C TYR A 19 1.17 6.27 -4.51
N GLN A 20 0.80 6.70 -5.71
CA GLN A 20 0.54 8.10 -6.02
C GLN A 20 -0.70 8.69 -5.32
N LYS A 21 -1.65 7.86 -4.91
CA LYS A 21 -2.83 8.32 -4.18
C LYS A 21 -2.59 8.53 -2.68
N ILE A 22 -1.61 7.86 -2.10
CA ILE A 22 -1.34 7.96 -0.66
C ILE A 22 -0.36 9.11 -0.40
N ASP A 23 0.90 8.93 -0.78
CA ASP A 23 1.98 9.91 -0.53
C ASP A 23 3.16 9.66 -1.48
N PRO A 24 3.10 10.17 -2.71
CA PRO A 24 4.24 10.05 -3.60
C PRO A 24 5.39 10.96 -3.18
N HIS A 25 6.62 10.46 -3.26
CA HIS A 25 7.79 11.32 -3.08
C HIS A 25 7.77 12.48 -4.09
N PRO A 26 8.11 13.74 -3.69
CA PRO A 26 7.97 14.92 -4.55
C PRO A 26 8.69 14.81 -5.91
N TYR A 27 9.85 14.16 -5.92
CA TYR A 27 10.71 14.03 -7.10
C TYR A 27 10.78 12.61 -7.68
N MET A 28 10.37 11.59 -6.91
CA MET A 28 10.48 10.18 -7.26
C MET A 28 9.09 9.55 -7.28
N LYS A 29 8.32 9.88 -8.32
CA LYS A 29 6.89 9.54 -8.42
C LYS A 29 6.62 8.12 -8.86
N THR A 30 7.62 7.45 -9.42
CA THR A 30 7.49 6.09 -9.92
C THR A 30 8.41 5.17 -9.14
N VAL A 31 7.86 4.08 -8.66
CA VAL A 31 8.58 3.00 -7.97
C VAL A 31 8.43 1.73 -8.79
N SER A 32 9.51 0.99 -8.95
CA SER A 32 9.54 -0.27 -9.69
C SER A 32 10.20 -1.37 -8.88
N TYR A 33 9.80 -2.59 -9.13
CA TYR A 33 10.47 -3.78 -8.62
C TYR A 33 11.34 -4.39 -9.72
N GLU A 34 12.59 -4.62 -9.40
CA GLU A 34 13.54 -5.30 -10.26
C GLU A 34 14.04 -6.56 -9.60
N VAL A 35 14.07 -7.64 -10.35
CA VAL A 35 14.60 -8.92 -9.87
C VAL A 35 15.98 -9.12 -10.49
N GLY A 36 16.99 -9.07 -9.64
CA GLY A 36 18.37 -9.36 -10.00
C GLY A 36 18.84 -10.71 -9.47
N TYR A 37 20.11 -10.97 -9.62
CA TYR A 37 20.76 -12.16 -9.09
C TYR A 37 22.02 -11.76 -8.33
N ASN A 38 22.03 -12.05 -7.05
CA ASN A 38 23.20 -11.83 -6.21
C ASN A 38 24.19 -12.98 -6.40
N SER A 39 25.27 -12.73 -7.13
CA SER A 39 26.29 -13.76 -7.42
C SER A 39 27.11 -14.17 -6.19
N GLU A 40 27.23 -13.32 -5.18
CA GLU A 40 27.97 -13.65 -3.94
C GLU A 40 27.18 -14.60 -3.06
N LYS A 41 25.86 -14.39 -2.95
CA LYS A 41 24.95 -15.24 -2.17
C LYS A 41 24.37 -16.40 -2.97
N ASN A 42 24.57 -16.40 -4.29
CA ASN A 42 24.01 -17.38 -5.24
C ASN A 42 22.49 -17.50 -5.16
N GLU A 43 21.78 -16.37 -5.00
CA GLU A 43 20.34 -16.31 -4.84
C GLU A 43 19.71 -15.14 -5.63
N PRO A 44 18.42 -15.25 -6.02
CA PRO A 44 17.70 -14.12 -6.57
C PRO A 44 17.49 -13.05 -5.49
N GLU A 45 17.65 -11.81 -5.87
CA GLU A 45 17.45 -10.64 -5.01
C GLU A 45 16.44 -9.69 -5.62
N LEU A 46 15.53 -9.20 -4.79
CA LEU A 46 14.52 -8.22 -5.18
C LEU A 46 15.02 -6.82 -4.83
N TYR A 47 15.09 -5.95 -5.82
CA TYR A 47 15.45 -4.55 -5.65
C TYR A 47 14.21 -3.69 -5.86
N ILE A 48 14.08 -2.67 -5.03
CA ILE A 48 13.15 -1.59 -5.27
C ILE A 48 13.93 -0.43 -5.84
N THR A 49 13.49 0.10 -6.97
CA THR A 49 14.10 1.24 -7.63
C THR A 49 13.08 2.34 -7.79
N THR A 50 13.56 3.57 -7.74
CA THR A 50 12.74 4.75 -8.04
C THR A 50 13.42 5.58 -9.10
N GLN A 51 12.63 6.27 -9.91
CA GLN A 51 13.12 7.05 -11.03
C GLN A 51 12.77 8.53 -10.85
N THR A 52 13.76 9.38 -11.10
CA THR A 52 13.55 10.83 -11.24
C THR A 52 13.17 11.20 -12.67
N ASP A 53 12.70 12.42 -12.88
CA ASP A 53 12.39 12.97 -14.21
C ASP A 53 13.62 12.94 -15.17
N GLY A 54 14.84 12.80 -14.63
CA GLY A 54 16.10 12.67 -15.40
C GLY A 54 16.46 11.23 -15.79
N ASN A 55 15.60 10.24 -15.60
CA ASN A 55 15.85 8.81 -15.82
C ASN A 55 16.98 8.19 -14.95
N GLU A 56 17.40 8.85 -13.91
CA GLU A 56 18.34 8.29 -12.95
C GLU A 56 17.59 7.38 -11.98
N CYS A 57 18.10 6.14 -11.79
CA CYS A 57 17.52 5.16 -10.89
C CYS A 57 18.23 5.19 -9.53
N TYR A 58 17.45 5.19 -8.47
CA TYR A 58 17.94 5.21 -7.09
C TYR A 58 17.24 4.13 -6.27
N GLN A 59 17.90 3.70 -5.20
CA GLN A 59 17.27 2.84 -4.19
C GLN A 59 16.50 3.71 -3.20
N PRO A 60 15.17 3.51 -3.03
CA PRO A 60 14.34 4.34 -2.14
C PRO A 60 14.84 4.40 -0.69
N GLU A 61 15.46 3.32 -0.22
CA GLU A 61 15.98 3.20 1.16
C GLU A 61 16.94 4.33 1.55
N TRP A 62 17.61 4.96 0.59
CA TRP A 62 18.55 6.04 0.82
C TRP A 62 17.91 7.43 0.87
N PHE A 63 16.69 7.56 0.35
CA PHE A 63 16.06 8.88 0.14
C PHE A 63 14.66 8.99 0.73
N PHE A 64 13.97 7.87 0.92
CA PHE A 64 12.61 7.86 1.41
C PHE A 64 12.56 7.92 2.94
N SER A 65 11.62 8.69 3.45
CA SER A 65 11.25 8.65 4.87
C SER A 65 10.60 7.31 5.23
N THR A 66 10.51 7.01 6.53
CA THR A 66 9.79 5.82 7.02
C THR A 66 8.34 5.78 6.53
N ALA A 67 7.65 6.93 6.52
CA ALA A 67 6.29 7.03 6.00
C ALA A 67 6.21 6.67 4.51
N GLN A 68 7.14 7.17 3.69
CA GLN A 68 7.21 6.87 2.26
C GLN A 68 7.53 5.39 1.99
N LEU A 69 8.43 4.79 2.77
CA LEU A 69 8.71 3.35 2.66
C LEU A 69 7.48 2.52 3.04
N ASN A 70 6.75 2.91 4.09
CA ASN A 70 5.49 2.27 4.45
C ASN A 70 4.44 2.43 3.36
N THR A 71 4.38 3.58 2.69
CA THR A 71 3.49 3.80 1.53
C THR A 71 3.83 2.84 0.39
N VAL A 72 5.11 2.63 0.09
CA VAL A 72 5.57 1.65 -0.91
C VAL A 72 5.13 0.24 -0.53
N ALA A 73 5.37 -0.18 0.72
CA ALA A 73 5.00 -1.50 1.20
C ALA A 73 3.46 -1.73 1.16
N LEU A 74 2.70 -0.75 1.63
CA LEU A 74 1.23 -0.79 1.62
C LEU A 74 0.68 -0.83 0.19
N SER A 75 1.26 -0.04 -0.72
CA SER A 75 0.88 -0.03 -2.14
C SER A 75 1.14 -1.37 -2.82
N SER A 76 2.27 -2.02 -2.51
CA SER A 76 2.59 -3.36 -2.99
C SER A 76 1.59 -4.39 -2.49
N PHE A 77 1.31 -4.39 -1.19
CA PHE A 77 0.35 -5.30 -0.58
C PHE A 77 -1.06 -5.14 -1.17
N LEU A 78 -1.58 -3.91 -1.23
CA LEU A 78 -2.93 -3.64 -1.75
C LEU A 78 -3.05 -3.95 -3.23
N SER A 79 -2.07 -3.56 -4.04
CA SER A 79 -2.03 -3.87 -5.46
C SER A 79 -2.09 -5.38 -5.70
N ARG A 80 -1.34 -6.16 -4.91
CA ARG A 80 -1.38 -7.63 -4.99
C ARG A 80 -2.72 -8.19 -4.52
N ALA A 81 -3.24 -7.74 -3.38
CA ALA A 81 -4.51 -8.20 -2.83
C ALA A 81 -5.70 -7.93 -3.76
N LEU A 82 -5.68 -6.79 -4.47
CA LEU A 82 -6.70 -6.43 -5.43
C LEU A 82 -6.58 -7.20 -6.75
N SER A 83 -5.37 -7.61 -7.13
CA SER A 83 -5.13 -8.40 -8.35
C SER A 83 -5.51 -9.89 -8.20
N LEU A 84 -5.74 -10.36 -6.98
CA LEU A 84 -6.15 -11.74 -6.71
C LEU A 84 -7.67 -11.89 -6.90
N VAL A 85 -8.09 -12.25 -8.12
CA VAL A 85 -9.52 -12.42 -8.47
C VAL A 85 -10.01 -13.86 -8.37
N ASP A 86 -9.11 -14.85 -8.45
CA ASP A 86 -9.45 -16.27 -8.52
C ASP A 86 -9.42 -17.01 -7.17
N ILE A 87 -9.21 -16.28 -6.07
CA ILE A 87 -9.23 -16.86 -4.73
C ILE A 87 -10.58 -16.60 -4.05
N PRO A 88 -11.11 -17.57 -3.28
CA PRO A 88 -12.42 -17.43 -2.61
C PRO A 88 -12.38 -16.51 -1.38
N ILE A 89 -11.34 -15.69 -1.22
CA ILE A 89 -11.18 -14.76 -0.09
C ILE A 89 -11.34 -13.33 -0.59
N ASP A 90 -12.43 -12.70 -0.18
CA ASP A 90 -12.72 -11.31 -0.54
C ASP A 90 -12.39 -10.32 0.59
N THR A 91 -11.70 -10.77 1.65
CA THR A 91 -11.34 -9.94 2.80
C THR A 91 -9.86 -9.57 2.79
N ILE A 92 -9.59 -8.28 2.93
CA ILE A 92 -8.26 -7.72 3.14
C ILE A 92 -8.16 -7.26 4.60
N VAL A 93 -7.19 -7.77 5.34
CA VAL A 93 -6.95 -7.41 6.74
C VAL A 93 -5.65 -6.64 6.84
N ILE A 94 -5.67 -5.47 7.47
CA ILE A 94 -4.52 -4.59 7.59
C ILE A 94 -4.41 -4.14 9.04
N ASP A 95 -3.30 -4.47 9.67
CA ASP A 95 -3.02 -4.13 11.06
C ASP A 95 -2.17 -2.86 11.13
N ASP A 96 -2.73 -1.82 11.71
CA ASP A 96 -2.13 -0.51 11.96
C ASP A 96 -1.33 0.08 10.76
N PRO A 97 -1.96 0.23 9.57
CA PRO A 97 -1.25 0.55 8.32
C PRO A 97 -0.62 1.95 8.29
N VAL A 98 -1.02 2.85 9.18
CA VAL A 98 -0.73 4.29 9.08
C VAL A 98 0.10 4.83 10.25
N GLY A 99 0.74 3.97 11.02
CA GLY A 99 1.48 4.34 12.26
C GLY A 99 2.60 5.39 12.09
N HIS A 100 2.99 5.71 10.86
CA HIS A 100 4.00 6.74 10.56
C HIS A 100 3.50 7.80 9.57
N PHE A 101 2.20 7.81 9.27
CA PHE A 101 1.61 8.77 8.35
C PHE A 101 1.29 10.08 9.05
N ASP A 102 1.41 11.19 8.32
CA ASP A 102 0.83 12.45 8.73
C ASP A 102 -0.67 12.51 8.40
N ASP A 103 -1.35 13.56 8.84
CA ASP A 103 -2.80 13.72 8.65
C ASP A 103 -3.21 13.71 7.17
N MET A 104 -2.36 14.24 6.27
CA MET A 104 -2.66 14.28 4.84
C MET A 104 -2.58 12.89 4.23
N ASN A 105 -1.58 12.11 4.62
CA ASN A 105 -1.39 10.74 4.15
C ASN A 105 -2.48 9.81 4.69
N ILE A 106 -2.93 10.02 5.94
CA ILE A 106 -4.08 9.30 6.51
C ILE A 106 -5.35 9.60 5.69
N LEU A 107 -5.59 10.86 5.32
CA LEU A 107 -6.71 11.25 4.48
C LEU A 107 -6.62 10.61 3.08
N GLY A 108 -5.45 10.61 2.45
CA GLY A 108 -5.19 9.96 1.17
C GLY A 108 -5.47 8.45 1.24
N PHE A 109 -5.02 7.79 2.31
CA PHE A 109 -5.28 6.37 2.53
C PHE A 109 -6.78 6.09 2.76
N ALA A 110 -7.48 6.92 3.53
CA ALA A 110 -8.92 6.77 3.73
C ALA A 110 -9.71 6.95 2.42
N ASP A 111 -9.32 7.89 1.56
CA ASP A 111 -9.91 8.07 0.23
C ASP A 111 -9.60 6.91 -0.72
N LEU A 112 -8.41 6.32 -0.62
CA LEU A 112 -8.07 5.09 -1.34
C LEU A 112 -8.97 3.91 -0.89
N VAL A 113 -9.11 3.70 0.42
CA VAL A 113 -9.99 2.65 0.97
C VAL A 113 -11.42 2.84 0.46
N ARG A 114 -11.93 4.07 0.47
CA ARG A 114 -13.23 4.40 -0.08
C ARG A 114 -13.34 4.01 -1.56
N SER A 115 -12.33 4.38 -2.37
CA SER A 115 -12.29 4.02 -3.80
C SER A 115 -12.29 2.51 -4.02
N ILE A 116 -11.57 1.75 -3.19
CA ILE A 116 -11.58 0.28 -3.26
C ILE A 116 -12.97 -0.28 -2.96
N LEU A 117 -13.64 0.22 -1.91
CA LEU A 117 -14.99 -0.23 -1.54
C LEU A 117 -16.03 0.08 -2.62
N GLU A 118 -15.91 1.22 -3.29
CA GLU A 118 -16.81 1.63 -4.37
C GLU A 118 -16.60 0.82 -5.67
N ASN A 119 -15.39 0.35 -5.94
CA ASN A 119 -15.02 -0.27 -7.21
C ASN A 119 -14.70 -1.77 -7.11
N SER A 120 -14.82 -2.37 -5.95
CA SER A 120 -14.56 -3.80 -5.75
C SER A 120 -15.59 -4.44 -4.83
N ARG A 121 -15.58 -5.78 -4.75
CA ARG A 121 -16.38 -6.54 -3.77
C ARG A 121 -15.60 -6.89 -2.51
N LYS A 122 -14.41 -6.30 -2.33
CA LYS A 122 -13.54 -6.63 -1.20
C LYS A 122 -14.10 -6.08 0.10
N GLN A 123 -14.06 -6.88 1.14
CA GLN A 123 -14.22 -6.44 2.52
C GLN A 123 -12.86 -6.00 3.05
N ILE A 124 -12.81 -4.87 3.74
CA ILE A 124 -11.57 -4.38 4.35
C ILE A 124 -11.75 -4.32 5.86
N VAL A 125 -10.80 -4.91 6.57
CA VAL A 125 -10.70 -4.87 8.04
C VAL A 125 -9.42 -4.13 8.38
N ILE A 126 -9.53 -3.03 9.11
CA ILE A 126 -8.39 -2.22 9.54
C ILE A 126 -8.41 -2.14 11.05
N THR A 127 -7.28 -2.41 11.69
CA THR A 127 -7.05 -2.12 13.11
C THR A 127 -6.21 -0.85 13.24
N THR A 128 -6.40 -0.11 14.29
CA THR A 128 -5.54 1.03 14.64
C THR A 128 -5.61 1.28 16.14
N HIS A 129 -4.53 1.79 16.70
CA HIS A 129 -4.45 2.27 18.07
C HIS A 129 -4.56 3.81 18.15
N ASP A 130 -4.65 4.50 17.03
CA ASP A 130 -4.71 5.95 16.95
C ASP A 130 -6.16 6.45 16.81
N GLU A 131 -6.59 7.27 17.78
CA GLU A 131 -7.93 7.84 17.83
C GLU A 131 -8.18 8.80 16.64
N THR A 132 -7.17 9.52 16.18
CA THR A 132 -7.29 10.44 15.03
C THR A 132 -7.63 9.67 13.76
N VAL A 133 -6.90 8.58 13.52
CA VAL A 133 -7.15 7.65 12.41
C VAL A 133 -8.57 7.10 12.47
N TYR A 134 -8.98 6.61 13.64
CA TYR A 134 -10.33 6.09 13.86
C TYR A 134 -11.41 7.13 13.51
N GLN A 135 -11.25 8.36 13.97
CA GLN A 135 -12.21 9.45 13.70
C GLN A 135 -12.23 9.87 12.23
N ILE A 136 -11.08 9.89 11.55
CA ILE A 136 -10.99 10.17 10.11
C ILE A 136 -11.76 9.11 9.32
N PHE A 137 -11.49 7.82 9.58
CA PHE A 137 -12.19 6.73 8.92
C PHE A 137 -13.70 6.75 9.18
N ARG A 138 -14.12 7.03 10.41
CA ARG A 138 -15.53 7.14 10.77
C ARG A 138 -16.26 8.25 10.00
N ARG A 139 -15.59 9.37 9.74
CA ARG A 139 -16.14 10.49 8.95
C ARG A 139 -16.13 10.20 7.45
N LYS A 140 -15.08 9.55 6.94
CA LYS A 140 -14.92 9.27 5.51
C LYS A 140 -15.76 8.09 5.02
N LEU A 141 -16.04 7.14 5.91
CA LEU A 141 -16.77 5.90 5.62
C LEU A 141 -17.98 5.76 6.57
N PRO A 142 -18.96 6.67 6.50
CA PRO A 142 -20.13 6.61 7.38
C PRO A 142 -20.93 5.31 7.12
N PRO A 143 -21.44 4.65 8.18
CA PRO A 143 -22.17 3.38 8.08
C PRO A 143 -23.34 3.38 7.11
N GLU A 144 -24.00 4.52 6.97
CA GLU A 144 -25.16 4.69 6.10
C GLU A 144 -24.84 4.50 4.62
N ASN A 145 -23.60 4.83 4.21
CA ASN A 145 -23.18 4.80 2.81
C ASN A 145 -22.30 3.58 2.46
N TYR A 146 -21.50 3.10 3.41
CA TYR A 146 -20.46 2.09 3.15
C TYR A 146 -20.69 0.78 3.89
N HIS A 147 -21.78 0.63 4.67
CA HIS A 147 -22.01 -0.52 5.55
C HIS A 147 -20.84 -0.80 6.49
N SER A 148 -20.10 0.25 6.85
CA SER A 148 -18.95 0.15 7.73
C SER A 148 -19.36 -0.11 9.17
N ARG A 149 -18.51 -0.83 9.92
CA ARG A 149 -18.69 -1.09 11.33
C ARG A 149 -17.45 -0.68 12.10
N PHE A 150 -17.62 0.21 13.06
CA PHE A 150 -16.56 0.68 13.95
C PHE A 150 -16.68 0.01 15.30
N ILE A 151 -15.60 -0.64 15.74
CA ILE A 151 -15.56 -1.39 17.01
C ILE A 151 -14.46 -0.80 17.88
N ASP A 152 -14.83 -0.32 19.04
CA ASP A 152 -13.90 0.12 20.07
C ASP A 152 -13.62 -1.07 21.01
N LEU A 153 -12.34 -1.45 21.10
CA LEU A 153 -11.86 -2.57 21.92
C LEU A 153 -11.33 -2.13 23.28
N THR A 154 -11.53 -0.85 23.68
CA THR A 154 -11.13 -0.41 25.00
C THR A 154 -11.92 -1.22 26.06
N MET A 155 -11.17 -1.96 26.88
CA MET A 155 -11.79 -2.67 28.00
C MET A 155 -12.29 -1.63 29.02
N LYS A 156 -13.58 -1.71 29.33
CA LYS A 156 -14.17 -1.01 30.48
C LYS A 156 -13.81 -1.75 31.76
#